data_21a015a4cfcf9e7cc87fd50692eed322
#
_entry.id   21a015a4cfcf9e7cc87fd50692eed322
#
_cell.length_a   1.000
_cell.length_b   1.000
_cell.length_c   1.000
_cell.angle_alpha   90.00
_cell.angle_beta   90.00
_cell.angle_gamma   90.00
#
_symmetry.space_group_name_H-M   'P 1'
#
loop_
_entity.id
_entity.type
_entity.pdbx_description
1 polymer ?
#
loop_
_entity_poly.entity_id
_entity_poly.type
_entity_poly.pdbx_seq_one_letter_code
_entity_poly.pdbx_strand_id
1 'polypeptide(L)'
;VILIDTKEEHARLQPENAIILDKWLGDPKDKTLVALIPFLEYMAGMGVDDVRTVLKSFEGTNIPVEFAKREKAMRERFEKELAEEQKKRPKVGMGSLASALGLKSTRTLDGEQSPSEGLAQGKMLWDQIRERGQKNYEMIEKEIRENGEKWLAEMAAEEEKARQEQMAQMKGSFTSMFGAGKN
;
A
#
# COMPACT_ATOMS: atom_id res chain seq x y z
N VAL A 1 -5.89 9.56 -5.00
CA VAL A 1 -6.97 8.55 -4.96
C VAL A 1 -7.06 7.88 -6.32
N ILE A 2 -7.23 6.55 -6.35
CA ILE A 2 -7.51 5.76 -7.56
C ILE A 2 -8.91 5.18 -7.41
N LEU A 3 -9.74 5.33 -8.42
CA LEU A 3 -11.07 4.72 -8.53
C LEU A 3 -10.96 3.45 -9.39
N ILE A 4 -11.45 2.32 -8.90
CA ILE A 4 -11.50 1.07 -9.63
C ILE A 4 -12.97 0.68 -9.79
N ASP A 5 -13.45 0.57 -11.02
CA ASP A 5 -14.84 0.24 -11.32
C ASP A 5 -14.93 -0.58 -12.63
N THR A 6 -16.08 -1.13 -12.89
CA THR A 6 -16.40 -1.84 -14.15
C THR A 6 -17.22 -0.98 -15.11
N LYS A 7 -17.60 0.23 -14.71
CA LYS A 7 -18.41 1.15 -15.52
C LYS A 7 -17.77 2.53 -15.61
N GLU A 8 -17.53 3.00 -16.79
CA GLU A 8 -16.98 4.34 -17.04
C GLU A 8 -17.90 5.46 -16.50
N GLU A 9 -19.21 5.22 -16.49
CA GLU A 9 -20.20 6.20 -15.99
C GLU A 9 -19.94 6.62 -14.55
N HIS A 10 -19.44 5.70 -13.71
CA HIS A 10 -19.13 5.97 -12.30
C HIS A 10 -17.89 6.87 -12.15
N ALA A 11 -16.98 6.83 -13.11
CA ALA A 11 -15.76 7.62 -13.13
C ALA A 11 -15.90 8.96 -13.86
N ARG A 12 -17.08 9.30 -14.36
CA ARG A 12 -17.30 10.49 -15.24
C ARG A 12 -16.82 11.83 -14.68
N LEU A 13 -16.77 11.97 -13.34
CA LEU A 13 -16.31 13.20 -12.69
C LEU A 13 -14.78 13.24 -12.53
N GLN A 14 -14.11 12.10 -12.58
CA GLN A 14 -12.67 11.95 -12.39
C GLN A 14 -12.12 10.80 -13.27
N PRO A 15 -12.29 10.86 -14.60
CA PRO A 15 -11.90 9.77 -15.49
C PRO A 15 -10.40 9.50 -15.46
N GLU A 16 -9.58 10.52 -15.24
CA GLU A 16 -8.12 10.40 -15.17
C GLU A 16 -7.62 9.64 -13.94
N ASN A 17 -8.47 9.49 -12.91
CA ASN A 17 -8.15 8.74 -11.69
C ASN A 17 -8.70 7.31 -11.73
N ALA A 18 -9.33 6.91 -12.83
CA ALA A 18 -10.07 5.66 -12.92
C ALA A 18 -9.26 4.55 -13.60
N ILE A 19 -9.44 3.36 -13.07
CA ILE A 19 -9.09 2.09 -13.72
C ILE A 19 -10.40 1.35 -13.98
N ILE A 20 -10.78 1.23 -15.24
CA ILE A 20 -11.98 0.51 -15.63
C ILE A 20 -11.60 -0.93 -15.97
N LEU A 21 -12.19 -1.86 -15.26
CA LEU A 21 -11.97 -3.29 -15.43
C LEU A 21 -13.15 -3.94 -16.13
N ASP A 22 -12.90 -5.07 -16.78
CA ASP A 22 -13.97 -5.89 -17.31
C ASP A 22 -14.89 -6.39 -16.19
N LYS A 23 -16.21 -6.44 -16.47
CA LYS A 23 -17.18 -6.94 -15.51
C LYS A 23 -16.94 -8.43 -15.25
N TRP A 24 -16.81 -8.80 -14.00
CA TRP A 24 -16.74 -10.20 -13.60
C TRP A 24 -18.05 -10.94 -13.93
N LEU A 25 -17.95 -12.07 -14.63
CA LEU A 25 -19.06 -12.87 -15.07
C LEU A 25 -19.22 -14.18 -14.28
N GLY A 26 -18.58 -14.31 -13.14
CA GLY A 26 -18.66 -15.51 -12.28
C GLY A 26 -17.57 -16.56 -12.53
N ASP A 27 -16.55 -16.25 -13.34
CA ASP A 27 -15.43 -17.17 -13.54
C ASP A 27 -14.56 -17.27 -12.27
N PRO A 28 -14.50 -18.44 -11.59
CA PRO A 28 -13.68 -18.62 -10.40
C PRO A 28 -12.18 -18.58 -10.70
N LYS A 29 -11.77 -18.63 -11.97
CA LYS A 29 -10.37 -18.54 -12.40
C LYS A 29 -9.93 -17.12 -12.73
N ASP A 30 -10.85 -16.15 -12.67
CA ASP A 30 -10.53 -14.74 -12.89
C ASP A 30 -9.50 -14.28 -11.85
N LYS A 31 -8.42 -13.68 -12.33
CA LYS A 31 -7.34 -13.13 -11.53
C LYS A 31 -7.14 -11.64 -11.77
N THR A 32 -8.06 -10.97 -12.38
CA THR A 32 -7.92 -9.57 -12.80
C THR A 32 -7.57 -8.66 -11.62
N LEU A 33 -8.28 -8.77 -10.49
CA LEU A 33 -7.98 -7.99 -9.30
C LEU A 33 -6.62 -8.38 -8.67
N VAL A 34 -6.32 -9.67 -8.62
CA VAL A 34 -5.04 -10.16 -8.09
C VAL A 34 -3.87 -9.69 -8.95
N ALA A 35 -4.04 -9.68 -10.27
CA ALA A 35 -3.03 -9.20 -11.21
C ALA A 35 -2.81 -7.68 -11.13
N LEU A 36 -3.78 -6.92 -10.59
CA LEU A 36 -3.65 -5.48 -10.38
C LEU A 36 -2.84 -5.13 -9.12
N ILE A 37 -2.73 -6.03 -8.16
CA ILE A 37 -2.04 -5.79 -6.88
C ILE A 37 -0.61 -5.26 -7.08
N PRO A 38 0.27 -5.86 -7.92
CA PRO A 38 1.64 -5.37 -8.08
C PRO A 38 1.71 -3.92 -8.58
N PHE A 39 0.77 -3.51 -9.43
CA PHE A 39 0.68 -2.12 -9.89
C PHE A 39 0.28 -1.18 -8.75
N LEU A 40 -0.70 -1.56 -7.93
CA LEU A 40 -1.14 -0.75 -6.79
C LEU A 40 -0.05 -0.65 -5.71
N GLU A 41 0.66 -1.74 -5.44
CA GLU A 41 1.83 -1.74 -4.54
C GLU A 41 2.92 -0.79 -5.04
N TYR A 42 3.21 -0.82 -6.34
CA TYR A 42 4.15 0.11 -6.97
C TYR A 42 3.72 1.56 -6.76
N MET A 43 2.45 1.89 -7.04
CA MET A 43 1.91 3.24 -6.87
C MET A 43 2.01 3.73 -5.43
N ALA A 44 1.67 2.87 -4.45
CA ALA A 44 1.75 3.20 -3.04
C ALA A 44 3.20 3.34 -2.54
N GLY A 45 4.08 2.44 -2.99
CA GLY A 45 5.47 2.39 -2.54
C GLY A 45 6.37 3.48 -3.13
N MET A 46 6.06 3.94 -4.34
CA MET A 46 6.83 5.01 -5.01
C MET A 46 6.48 6.41 -4.51
N GLY A 47 5.44 6.57 -3.67
CA GLY A 47 5.04 7.87 -3.16
C GLY A 47 4.66 8.85 -4.26
N VAL A 48 3.92 8.38 -5.26
CA VAL A 48 3.52 9.20 -6.42
C VAL A 48 2.61 10.34 -5.97
N ASP A 49 3.02 11.58 -6.20
CA ASP A 49 2.23 12.78 -5.83
C ASP A 49 0.92 12.85 -6.61
N ASP A 50 0.95 12.54 -7.90
CA ASP A 50 -0.22 12.55 -8.77
C ASP A 50 -0.34 11.24 -9.57
N VAL A 51 -1.33 10.43 -9.18
CA VAL A 51 -1.61 9.13 -9.81
C VAL A 51 -2.02 9.26 -11.28
N ARG A 52 -2.58 10.41 -11.69
CA ARG A 52 -3.06 10.64 -13.06
C ARG A 52 -1.93 10.59 -14.08
N THR A 53 -0.76 11.11 -13.74
CA THR A 53 0.42 11.06 -14.62
C THR A 53 0.84 9.64 -14.93
N VAL A 54 0.77 8.76 -13.93
CA VAL A 54 1.09 7.34 -14.11
C VAL A 54 -0.02 6.63 -14.88
N LEU A 55 -1.29 6.80 -14.49
CA LEU A 55 -2.44 6.18 -15.17
C LEU A 55 -2.50 6.55 -16.64
N LYS A 56 -2.21 7.81 -16.98
CA LYS A 56 -2.14 8.27 -18.38
C LYS A 56 -1.12 7.50 -19.22
N SER A 57 -0.03 7.03 -18.62
CA SER A 57 0.98 6.23 -19.32
C SER A 57 0.50 4.82 -19.69
N PHE A 58 -0.63 4.40 -19.13
CA PHE A 58 -1.30 3.11 -19.41
C PHE A 58 -2.60 3.25 -20.19
N GLU A 59 -2.95 4.47 -20.61
CA GLU A 59 -4.18 4.73 -21.36
C GLU A 59 -4.30 3.81 -22.59
N GLY A 60 -5.47 3.23 -22.79
CA GLY A 60 -5.72 2.30 -23.90
C GLY A 60 -5.09 0.91 -23.76
N THR A 61 -4.49 0.59 -22.62
CA THR A 61 -3.87 -0.72 -22.37
C THR A 61 -4.51 -1.44 -21.18
N ASN A 62 -4.35 -2.76 -21.13
CA ASN A 62 -4.66 -3.54 -19.95
C ASN A 62 -3.54 -3.32 -18.92
N ILE A 63 -3.82 -2.55 -17.86
CA ILE A 63 -2.83 -2.12 -16.87
C ILE A 63 -2.04 -3.29 -16.27
N PRO A 64 -2.65 -4.35 -15.73
CA PRO A 64 -1.92 -5.51 -15.21
C PRO A 64 -0.93 -6.12 -16.20
N VAL A 65 -1.34 -6.31 -17.43
CA VAL A 65 -0.52 -6.94 -18.47
C VAL A 65 0.64 -6.03 -18.87
N GLU A 66 0.34 -4.76 -19.13
CA GLU A 66 1.37 -3.81 -19.55
C GLU A 66 2.35 -3.51 -18.40
N PHE A 67 1.87 -3.44 -17.15
CA PHE A 67 2.74 -3.27 -15.99
C PHE A 67 3.71 -4.45 -15.83
N ALA A 68 3.22 -5.69 -15.91
CA ALA A 68 4.07 -6.88 -15.82
C ALA A 68 5.14 -6.90 -16.92
N LYS A 69 4.79 -6.47 -18.14
CA LYS A 69 5.74 -6.35 -19.25
C LYS A 69 6.82 -5.28 -18.98
N ARG A 70 6.43 -4.11 -18.48
CA ARG A 70 7.37 -3.02 -18.13
C ARG A 70 8.26 -3.42 -16.97
N GLU A 71 7.69 -4.06 -15.94
CA GLU A 71 8.45 -4.60 -14.80
C GLU A 71 9.52 -5.58 -15.27
N LYS A 72 9.15 -6.54 -16.12
CA LYS A 72 10.10 -7.52 -16.68
C LYS A 72 11.23 -6.85 -17.46
N ALA A 73 10.90 -5.90 -18.34
CA ALA A 73 11.91 -5.18 -19.13
C ALA A 73 12.88 -4.37 -18.24
N MET A 74 12.36 -3.78 -17.17
CA MET A 74 13.18 -3.03 -16.22
C MET A 74 14.07 -3.95 -15.39
N ARG A 75 13.57 -5.11 -14.97
CA ARG A 75 14.35 -6.14 -14.29
C ARG A 75 15.53 -6.63 -15.16
N GLU A 76 15.27 -6.93 -16.43
CA GLU A 76 16.30 -7.35 -17.38
C GLU A 76 17.38 -6.29 -17.59
N ARG A 77 17.02 -5.01 -17.62
CA ARG A 77 17.98 -3.89 -17.68
C ARG A 77 18.82 -3.82 -16.42
N PHE A 78 18.19 -3.86 -15.27
CA PHE A 78 18.86 -3.81 -13.98
C PHE A 78 19.86 -4.95 -13.81
N GLU A 79 19.47 -6.17 -14.16
CA GLU A 79 20.36 -7.35 -14.12
C GLU A 79 21.56 -7.20 -15.04
N LYS A 80 21.36 -6.65 -16.25
CA LYS A 80 22.46 -6.36 -17.17
C LYS A 80 23.43 -5.32 -16.63
N GLU A 81 22.89 -4.20 -16.13
CA GLU A 81 23.71 -3.13 -15.55
C GLU A 81 24.50 -3.65 -14.34
N LEU A 82 23.87 -4.42 -13.46
CA LEU A 82 24.52 -5.04 -12.32
C LEU A 82 25.65 -6.00 -12.75
N ALA A 83 25.40 -6.83 -13.76
CA ALA A 83 26.41 -7.77 -14.29
C ALA A 83 27.58 -7.04 -14.96
N GLU A 84 27.31 -5.93 -15.66
CA GLU A 84 28.36 -5.10 -16.26
C GLU A 84 29.20 -4.38 -15.19
N GLU A 85 28.56 -3.85 -14.15
CA GLU A 85 29.28 -3.24 -13.04
C GLU A 85 30.13 -4.24 -12.28
N GLN A 86 29.63 -5.45 -12.03
CA GLN A 86 30.41 -6.53 -11.40
C GLN A 86 31.61 -6.93 -12.22
N LYS A 87 31.53 -6.91 -13.56
CA LYS A 87 32.66 -7.17 -14.46
C LYS A 87 33.73 -6.06 -14.46
N LYS A 88 33.29 -4.81 -14.27
CA LYS A 88 34.20 -3.63 -14.26
C LYS A 88 34.94 -3.46 -12.93
N ARG A 89 34.47 -4.09 -11.85
CA ARG A 89 35.09 -3.96 -10.52
C ARG A 89 36.20 -5.01 -10.32
N PRO A 90 37.42 -4.60 -9.99
CA PRO A 90 38.41 -5.53 -9.45
C PRO A 90 37.90 -6.10 -8.14
N LYS A 91 38.21 -7.35 -7.83
CA LYS A 91 37.78 -8.11 -6.63
C LYS A 91 38.26 -7.46 -5.31
N VAL A 92 37.84 -6.27 -5.01
CA VAL A 92 38.06 -5.62 -3.71
C VAL A 92 36.79 -5.84 -2.87
N GLY A 93 36.97 -6.36 -1.66
CA GLY A 93 35.89 -6.88 -0.81
C GLY A 93 34.69 -5.94 -0.68
N MET A 94 33.51 -6.55 -0.74
CA MET A 94 32.19 -5.91 -0.82
C MET A 94 31.86 -4.91 0.32
N GLY A 95 32.65 -4.88 1.39
CA GLY A 95 32.47 -3.93 2.51
C GLY A 95 33.03 -2.53 2.26
N SER A 96 33.94 -2.36 1.28
CA SER A 96 34.62 -1.09 1.02
C SER A 96 33.82 -0.12 0.16
N LEU A 97 32.81 -0.58 -0.56
CA LEU A 97 32.06 0.21 -1.55
C LEU A 97 30.94 1.04 -0.95
N ALA A 98 30.22 0.50 0.02
CA ALA A 98 29.20 1.25 0.76
C ALA A 98 29.85 2.42 1.53
N SER A 99 31.09 2.22 1.99
CA SER A 99 31.89 3.25 2.65
C SER A 99 32.43 4.30 1.68
N ALA A 100 32.82 3.92 0.46
CA ALA A 100 33.35 4.84 -0.56
C ALA A 100 32.29 5.76 -1.18
N LEU A 101 31.03 5.33 -1.23
CA LEU A 101 29.91 6.13 -1.71
C LEU A 101 29.26 6.99 -0.61
N GLY A 102 29.85 7.05 0.60
CA GLY A 102 29.34 7.87 1.71
C GLY A 102 27.96 7.42 2.23
N LEU A 103 27.47 6.26 1.82
CA LEU A 103 26.24 5.66 2.29
C LEU A 103 26.50 5.08 3.67
N LYS A 104 26.46 5.95 4.72
CA LYS A 104 26.35 5.47 6.09
C LYS A 104 25.08 4.64 6.18
N SER A 105 25.23 3.38 6.56
CA SER A 105 24.12 2.52 6.94
C SER A 105 23.34 3.21 8.06
N THR A 106 22.29 3.93 7.70
CA THR A 106 21.30 4.39 8.66
C THR A 106 20.42 3.19 8.96
N ARG A 107 20.78 2.44 10.00
CA ARG A 107 19.87 1.48 10.60
C ARG A 107 18.61 2.24 10.96
N THR A 108 17.50 1.92 10.28
CA THR A 108 16.19 2.33 10.75
C THR A 108 15.97 1.73 12.14
N LEU A 109 15.32 2.47 13.03
CA LEU A 109 15.09 2.10 14.44
C LEU A 109 14.45 0.71 14.64
N ASP A 110 13.99 0.07 13.56
CA ASP A 110 13.25 -1.18 13.54
C ASP A 110 14.07 -2.40 13.03
N GLY A 111 15.39 -2.27 12.84
CA GLY A 111 16.24 -3.39 12.40
C GLY A 111 16.08 -3.79 10.93
N GLU A 112 15.31 -3.05 10.14
CA GLU A 112 15.11 -3.30 8.72
C GLU A 112 16.30 -2.83 7.88
N GLN A 113 16.62 -3.58 6.82
CA GLN A 113 17.64 -3.22 5.85
C GLN A 113 17.27 -1.91 5.14
N SER A 114 18.24 -1.00 5.04
CA SER A 114 18.02 0.23 4.28
C SER A 114 17.84 -0.09 2.79
N PRO A 115 17.08 0.73 2.02
CA PRO A 115 16.92 0.54 0.57
C PRO A 115 18.24 0.46 -0.18
N SER A 116 19.28 1.15 0.31
CA SER A 116 20.63 1.13 -0.26
C SER A 116 21.35 -0.21 -0.04
N GLU A 117 21.11 -0.89 1.07
CA GLU A 117 21.66 -2.23 1.32
C GLU A 117 21.01 -3.28 0.41
N GLY A 118 19.70 -3.17 0.19
CA GLY A 118 19.00 -4.04 -0.75
C GLY A 118 19.49 -3.89 -2.18
N LEU A 119 19.71 -2.65 -2.64
CA LEU A 119 20.31 -2.37 -3.96
C LEU A 119 21.74 -2.94 -4.07
N ALA A 120 22.55 -2.81 -3.02
CA ALA A 120 23.89 -3.40 -2.97
C ALA A 120 23.89 -4.93 -3.06
N GLN A 121 22.81 -5.57 -2.61
CA GLN A 121 22.56 -7.02 -2.73
C GLN A 121 21.91 -7.42 -4.06
N GLY A 122 21.66 -6.47 -4.97
CA GLY A 122 21.03 -6.74 -6.27
C GLY A 122 19.50 -6.82 -6.21
N LYS A 123 18.87 -6.41 -5.11
CA LYS A 123 17.40 -6.33 -5.00
C LYS A 123 16.90 -4.99 -5.56
N MET A 124 15.93 -5.05 -6.44
CA MET A 124 15.27 -3.85 -6.94
C MET A 124 14.43 -3.19 -5.84
N LEU A 125 14.25 -1.87 -5.92
CA LEU A 125 13.52 -1.11 -4.90
C LEU A 125 12.10 -1.64 -4.67
N TRP A 126 11.37 -1.99 -5.73
CA TRP A 126 10.01 -2.54 -5.59
C TRP A 126 9.97 -3.97 -5.04
N ASP A 127 11.01 -4.79 -5.25
CA ASP A 127 11.09 -6.09 -4.57
C ASP A 127 11.23 -5.91 -3.06
N GLN A 128 11.98 -4.90 -2.63
CA GLN A 128 12.11 -4.53 -1.22
C GLN A 128 10.78 -3.99 -0.64
N ILE A 129 10.06 -3.16 -1.42
CA ILE A 129 8.75 -2.63 -1.03
C ILE A 129 7.74 -3.78 -0.89
N ARG A 130 7.72 -4.70 -1.86
CA ARG A 130 6.83 -5.87 -1.83
C ARG A 130 7.14 -6.80 -0.65
N GLU A 131 8.42 -7.08 -0.40
CA GLU A 131 8.83 -7.89 0.76
C GLU A 131 8.42 -7.26 2.09
N ARG A 132 8.55 -5.94 2.20
CA ARG A 132 8.08 -5.19 3.38
C ARG A 132 6.56 -5.23 3.52
N GLY A 133 5.84 -5.01 2.43
CA GLY A 133 4.37 -5.10 2.39
C GLY A 133 3.88 -6.48 2.84
N GLN A 134 4.51 -7.54 2.35
CA GLN A 134 4.17 -8.90 2.71
C GLN A 134 4.41 -9.18 4.21
N LYS A 135 5.55 -8.74 4.75
CA LYS A 135 5.83 -8.89 6.19
C LYS A 135 4.84 -8.12 7.06
N ASN A 136 4.49 -6.90 6.65
CA ASN A 136 3.46 -6.12 7.36
C ASN A 136 2.10 -6.80 7.33
N TYR A 137 1.71 -7.36 6.18
CA TYR A 137 0.47 -8.10 6.05
C TYR A 137 0.44 -9.32 6.98
N GLU A 138 1.50 -10.12 6.99
CA GLU A 138 1.61 -11.30 7.86
C GLU A 138 1.57 -10.94 9.34
N MET A 139 2.21 -9.83 9.71
CA MET A 139 2.20 -9.31 11.08
C MET A 139 0.79 -8.87 11.49
N ILE A 140 0.11 -8.08 10.66
CA ILE A 140 -1.25 -7.61 10.92
C ILE A 140 -2.23 -8.79 10.95
N GLU A 141 -2.13 -9.74 10.01
CA GLU A 141 -2.98 -10.93 10.00
C GLU A 141 -2.82 -11.75 11.27
N LYS A 142 -1.57 -11.93 11.73
CA LYS A 142 -1.29 -12.60 13.00
C LYS A 142 -1.92 -11.86 14.18
N GLU A 143 -1.76 -10.55 14.23
CA GLU A 143 -2.30 -9.71 15.30
C GLU A 143 -3.83 -9.71 15.33
N ILE A 144 -4.49 -9.65 14.17
CA ILE A 144 -5.94 -9.80 14.06
C ILE A 144 -6.39 -11.19 14.53
N ARG A 145 -5.65 -12.24 14.17
CA ARG A 145 -5.97 -13.60 14.58
C ARG A 145 -5.85 -13.80 16.08
N GLU A 146 -4.84 -13.18 16.70
CA GLU A 146 -4.57 -13.34 18.14
C GLU A 146 -5.41 -12.40 19.01
N ASN A 147 -5.69 -11.19 18.55
CA ASN A 147 -6.30 -10.13 19.34
C ASN A 147 -7.61 -9.57 18.77
N GLY A 148 -8.06 -10.04 17.60
CA GLY A 148 -9.20 -9.44 16.90
C GLY A 148 -10.52 -9.50 17.69
N GLU A 149 -10.80 -10.61 18.38
CA GLU A 149 -12.01 -10.72 19.22
C GLU A 149 -11.97 -9.73 20.40
N LYS A 150 -10.81 -9.55 21.00
CA LYS A 150 -10.62 -8.60 22.10
C LYS A 150 -10.83 -7.16 21.64
N TRP A 151 -10.27 -6.78 20.48
CA TRP A 151 -10.46 -5.44 19.91
C TRP A 151 -11.92 -5.17 19.57
N LEU A 152 -12.62 -6.16 18.99
CA LEU A 152 -14.05 -6.03 18.70
C LEU A 152 -14.87 -5.85 19.97
N ALA A 153 -14.54 -6.58 21.05
CA ALA A 153 -15.22 -6.42 22.34
C ALA A 153 -14.93 -5.06 22.98
N GLU A 154 -13.71 -4.57 22.91
CA GLU A 154 -13.32 -3.24 23.41
C GLU A 154 -14.04 -2.13 22.63
N MET A 155 -14.08 -2.20 21.29
CA MET A 155 -14.82 -1.23 20.46
C MET A 155 -16.32 -1.24 20.76
N ALA A 156 -16.93 -2.42 20.91
CA ALA A 156 -18.35 -2.54 21.25
C ALA A 156 -18.66 -1.93 22.63
N ALA A 157 -17.79 -2.15 23.60
CA ALA A 157 -17.94 -1.57 24.94
C ALA A 157 -17.79 -0.04 24.94
N GLU A 158 -16.87 0.49 24.13
CA GLU A 158 -16.66 1.94 23.97
C GLU A 158 -17.86 2.60 23.27
N GLU A 159 -18.39 1.97 22.23
CA GLU A 159 -19.58 2.44 21.52
C GLU A 159 -20.82 2.44 22.44
N GLU A 160 -21.01 1.39 23.22
CA GLU A 160 -22.11 1.31 24.17
C GLU A 160 -22.00 2.39 25.27
N LYS A 161 -20.82 2.63 25.78
CA LYS A 161 -20.55 3.70 26.74
C LYS A 161 -20.84 5.07 26.14
N ALA A 162 -20.37 5.35 24.93
CA ALA A 162 -20.66 6.61 24.23
C ALA A 162 -22.19 6.80 24.01
N ARG A 163 -22.89 5.74 23.67
CA ARG A 163 -24.34 5.76 23.50
C ARG A 163 -25.07 6.03 24.81
N GLN A 164 -24.63 5.45 25.93
CA GLN A 164 -25.19 5.70 27.25
C GLN A 164 -24.96 7.15 27.70
N GLU A 165 -23.76 7.69 27.46
CA GLU A 165 -23.44 9.09 27.75
C GLU A 165 -24.32 10.07 26.94
N GLN A 166 -24.51 9.81 25.64
CA GLN A 166 -25.43 10.60 24.82
C GLN A 166 -26.86 10.55 25.30
N MET A 167 -27.33 9.37 25.67
CA MET A 167 -28.70 9.23 26.25
C MET A 167 -28.84 9.95 27.57
N ALA A 168 -27.83 9.92 28.43
CA ALA A 168 -27.82 10.64 29.71
C ALA A 168 -27.86 12.17 29.50
N GLN A 169 -27.07 12.67 28.54
CA GLN A 169 -27.09 14.09 28.17
C GLN A 169 -28.45 14.53 27.62
N MET A 170 -29.06 13.73 26.74
CA MET A 170 -30.38 14.01 26.20
C MET A 170 -31.45 14.02 27.30
N LYS A 171 -31.42 13.06 28.23
CA LYS A 171 -32.34 13.05 29.41
C LYS A 171 -32.14 14.27 30.30
N GLY A 172 -30.88 14.66 30.56
CA GLY A 172 -30.56 15.86 31.35
C GLY A 172 -31.05 17.14 30.69
N SER A 173 -30.87 17.28 29.39
CA SER A 173 -31.38 18.41 28.62
C SER A 173 -32.91 18.47 28.60
N PHE A 174 -33.57 17.33 28.43
CA PHE A 174 -35.04 17.24 28.45
C PHE A 174 -35.61 17.61 29.83
N THR A 175 -35.01 17.15 30.92
CA THR A 175 -35.45 17.46 32.30
C THR A 175 -35.25 18.94 32.61
N SER A 176 -34.17 19.55 32.13
CA SER A 176 -33.90 20.98 32.25
C SER A 176 -34.92 21.84 31.49
N MET A 177 -35.35 21.39 30.31
CA MET A 177 -36.27 22.13 29.45
C MET A 177 -37.75 22.07 29.97
N PHE A 178 -38.14 21.01 30.65
CA PHE A 178 -39.50 20.83 31.17
C PHE A 178 -39.60 21.01 32.69
N GLY A 179 -38.48 21.07 33.43
CA GLY A 179 -38.47 21.25 34.89
C GLY A 179 -38.48 22.70 35.37
N ALA A 180 -38.36 23.70 34.50
CA ALA A 180 -38.30 25.13 34.85
C ALA A 180 -39.65 25.82 34.93
N GLY A 181 -40.73 25.05 35.03
CA GLY A 181 -42.11 25.58 35.01
C GLY A 181 -42.92 25.33 36.31
N LYS A 182 -42.32 25.53 37.50
CA LYS A 182 -43.06 25.63 38.75
C LYS A 182 -42.30 26.48 39.77
N ASN A 183 -42.51 27.78 39.73
CA ASN A 183 -42.59 28.67 40.86
C ASN A 183 -43.42 29.90 40.47
#